data_c09da533de91297527e8cdd24a0dcbd3
#
_entry.id   c09da533de91297527e8cdd24a0dcbd3
#
_cell.length_a   1.000
_cell.length_b   1.000
_cell.length_c   1.000
_cell.angle_alpha   90.00
_cell.angle_beta   90.00
_cell.angle_gamma   90.00
#
_symmetry.space_group_name_H-M   'P 1'
#
loop_
_entity.id
_entity.type
_entity.pdbx_description
1 polymer ?
#
loop_
_entity_poly.entity_id
_entity_poly.type
_entity_poly.pdbx_seq_one_letter_code
_entity_poly.pdbx_strand_id
1 'polypeptide(L)'
;NDFKDCGRLCCVAPNDTFTGQLAAELMNMVLKGQKGTILVAAGDEGSLSHKMNAAGFEEYFRKNNADITVRCIQDLYRAEANRQQMLACLREDKSIIGAYSVRARNTIPLCEAAMDSGRINELFLVGSDLFPESAQMLSDGILKAIVYKGPYQKGYQGYKTLFEYLIKGIPPKGEAISVPISIILQNNIKF
;
A
#
# COMPACT_ATOMS: atom_id res chain seq x y z
N ASN A 1 -9.73 9.59 0.17
CA ASN A 1 -10.30 9.49 1.52
C ASN A 1 -11.81 9.62 1.42
N ASP A 2 -12.52 8.81 2.17
CA ASP A 2 -13.95 8.93 2.34
C ASP A 2 -14.26 9.82 3.56
N PHE A 3 -15.27 10.69 3.42
CA PHE A 3 -15.79 11.52 4.51
C PHE A 3 -17.25 11.15 4.72
N LYS A 4 -17.56 10.61 5.88
CA LYS A 4 -18.95 10.38 6.28
C LYS A 4 -19.66 11.71 6.52
N ASP A 5 -20.97 11.74 6.32
CA ASP A 5 -21.85 12.88 6.62
C ASP A 5 -21.54 14.18 5.86
N CYS A 6 -20.89 14.09 4.69
CA CYS A 6 -20.56 15.25 3.85
C CYS A 6 -21.56 15.50 2.69
N GLY A 7 -22.69 14.76 2.63
CA GLY A 7 -23.68 14.92 1.56
C GLY A 7 -23.20 14.50 0.17
N ARG A 8 -22.15 13.66 0.09
CA ARG A 8 -21.62 13.13 -1.17
C ARG A 8 -22.64 12.24 -1.87
N LEU A 9 -22.60 12.23 -3.21
CA LEU A 9 -23.41 11.32 -4.03
C LEU A 9 -23.03 9.85 -3.80
N CYS A 10 -21.72 9.54 -3.84
CA CYS A 10 -21.14 8.25 -3.50
C CYS A 10 -19.61 8.40 -3.32
N CYS A 11 -18.97 7.34 -2.84
CA CYS A 11 -17.50 7.23 -2.78
C CYS A 11 -17.02 6.19 -3.78
N VAL A 12 -16.04 6.52 -4.64
CA VAL A 12 -15.39 5.56 -5.55
C VAL A 12 -13.97 5.32 -5.05
N ALA A 13 -13.73 4.15 -4.48
CA ALA A 13 -12.45 3.82 -3.86
C ALA A 13 -12.19 2.30 -3.87
N PRO A 14 -10.95 1.83 -3.75
CA PRO A 14 -10.68 0.44 -3.42
C PRO A 14 -11.15 0.15 -1.99
N ASN A 15 -11.34 -1.11 -1.65
CA ASN A 15 -11.49 -1.51 -0.25
C ASN A 15 -10.14 -1.48 0.45
N ASP A 16 -9.92 -0.47 1.29
CA ASP A 16 -8.62 -0.23 1.92
C ASP A 16 -8.21 -1.36 2.87
N THR A 17 -9.13 -1.95 3.61
CA THR A 17 -8.85 -3.11 4.46
C THR A 17 -8.38 -4.30 3.62
N PHE A 18 -9.08 -4.61 2.54
CA PHE A 18 -8.66 -5.68 1.63
C PHE A 18 -7.34 -5.37 0.92
N THR A 19 -7.05 -4.10 0.67
CA THR A 19 -5.74 -3.69 0.12
C THR A 19 -4.60 -4.10 1.06
N GLY A 20 -4.75 -3.84 2.36
CA GLY A 20 -3.78 -4.25 3.36
C GLY A 20 -3.69 -5.77 3.51
N GLN A 21 -4.83 -6.45 3.56
CA GLN A 21 -4.88 -7.91 3.63
C GLN A 21 -4.21 -8.57 2.43
N LEU A 22 -4.44 -8.08 1.20
CA LEU A 22 -3.81 -8.59 -0.02
C LEU A 22 -2.29 -8.42 -0.01
N ALA A 23 -1.79 -7.26 0.47
CA ALA A 23 -0.36 -7.04 0.64
C ALA A 23 0.24 -8.01 1.66
N ALA A 24 -0.45 -8.22 2.78
CA ALA A 24 -0.03 -9.14 3.83
C ALA A 24 -0.03 -10.60 3.35
N GLU A 25 -1.07 -11.02 2.63
CA GLU A 25 -1.17 -12.37 2.05
C GLU A 25 -0.02 -12.65 1.09
N LEU A 26 0.28 -11.73 0.18
CA LEU A 26 1.42 -11.83 -0.73
C LEU A 26 2.73 -12.01 0.04
N MET A 27 2.98 -11.16 1.06
CA MET A 27 4.19 -11.24 1.86
C MET A 27 4.25 -12.55 2.66
N ASN A 28 3.13 -13.00 3.21
CA ASN A 28 3.05 -14.26 3.95
C ASN A 28 3.35 -15.48 3.06
N MET A 29 2.88 -15.47 1.81
CA MET A 29 3.18 -16.55 0.85
C MET A 29 4.67 -16.67 0.56
N VAL A 30 5.36 -15.53 0.41
CA VAL A 30 6.81 -15.50 0.09
C VAL A 30 7.67 -15.73 1.32
N LEU A 31 7.28 -15.19 2.46
CA LEU A 31 8.03 -15.30 3.72
C LEU A 31 7.63 -16.54 4.55
N LYS A 32 6.92 -17.49 3.94
CA LYS A 32 6.43 -18.69 4.61
C LYS A 32 7.57 -19.46 5.28
N GLY A 33 7.38 -19.74 6.58
CA GLY A 33 8.36 -20.47 7.41
C GLY A 33 9.49 -19.59 7.97
N GLN A 34 9.52 -18.31 7.63
CA GLN A 34 10.42 -17.35 8.27
C GLN A 34 9.78 -16.75 9.52
N LYS A 35 10.64 -16.37 10.48
CA LYS A 35 10.27 -15.62 11.67
C LYS A 35 10.91 -14.24 11.60
N GLY A 36 10.18 -13.20 12.00
CA GLY A 36 10.74 -11.86 11.99
C GLY A 36 9.71 -10.75 12.02
N THR A 37 10.15 -9.58 11.66
CA THR A 37 9.35 -8.36 11.68
C THR A 37 9.11 -7.86 10.25
N ILE A 38 7.90 -7.40 9.96
CA ILE A 38 7.60 -6.63 8.76
C ILE A 38 7.40 -5.17 9.16
N LEU A 39 8.20 -4.28 8.56
CA LEU A 39 8.08 -2.84 8.75
C LEU A 39 6.97 -2.31 7.83
N VAL A 40 5.97 -1.62 8.39
CA VAL A 40 4.89 -0.99 7.63
C VAL A 40 5.00 0.51 7.74
N ALA A 41 5.27 1.18 6.61
CA ALA A 41 5.15 2.63 6.50
C ALA A 41 3.65 2.98 6.34
N ALA A 42 2.98 3.17 7.47
CA ALA A 42 1.52 3.21 7.57
C ALA A 42 0.87 4.44 6.91
N GLY A 43 1.65 5.47 6.61
CA GLY A 43 1.16 6.69 5.99
C GLY A 43 0.57 7.68 7.00
N ASP A 44 -0.30 8.57 6.53
CA ASP A 44 -0.86 9.68 7.28
C ASP A 44 -1.90 9.22 8.30
N GLU A 45 -1.71 9.58 9.57
CA GLU A 45 -2.66 9.32 10.65
C GLU A 45 -4.03 9.99 10.47
N GLY A 46 -4.09 11.11 9.78
CA GLY A 46 -5.35 11.78 9.45
C GLY A 46 -6.16 11.06 8.36
N SER A 47 -5.55 10.09 7.65
CA SER A 47 -6.19 9.38 6.55
C SER A 47 -6.85 8.09 7.02
N LEU A 48 -8.18 8.03 6.96
CA LEU A 48 -8.94 6.81 7.25
C LEU A 48 -8.51 5.65 6.33
N SER A 49 -8.28 5.92 5.05
CA SER A 49 -7.82 4.95 4.06
C SER A 49 -6.49 4.30 4.48
N HIS A 50 -5.51 5.10 4.91
CA HIS A 50 -4.23 4.57 5.37
C HIS A 50 -4.37 3.74 6.64
N LYS A 51 -5.16 4.21 7.61
CA LYS A 51 -5.46 3.46 8.84
C LYS A 51 -6.10 2.10 8.55
N MET A 52 -7.12 2.07 7.69
CA MET A 52 -7.80 0.83 7.34
C MET A 52 -6.87 -0.15 6.60
N ASN A 53 -5.99 0.36 5.73
CA ASN A 53 -5.03 -0.46 5.03
C ASN A 53 -4.00 -1.07 5.98
N ALA A 54 -3.37 -0.25 6.82
CA ALA A 54 -2.39 -0.73 7.81
C ALA A 54 -3.03 -1.73 8.80
N ALA A 55 -4.24 -1.43 9.29
CA ALA A 55 -4.97 -2.33 10.18
C ALA A 55 -5.33 -3.67 9.50
N GLY A 56 -5.74 -3.64 8.23
CA GLY A 56 -6.02 -4.86 7.46
C GLY A 56 -4.76 -5.72 7.29
N PHE A 57 -3.61 -5.10 7.06
CA PHE A 57 -2.32 -5.77 6.98
C PHE A 57 -1.93 -6.45 8.31
N GLU A 58 -2.01 -5.72 9.41
CA GLU A 58 -1.68 -6.21 10.74
C GLU A 58 -2.63 -7.34 11.19
N GLU A 59 -3.94 -7.16 10.96
CA GLU A 59 -4.95 -8.16 11.29
C GLU A 59 -4.72 -9.48 10.56
N TYR A 60 -4.29 -9.43 9.28
CA TYR A 60 -3.98 -10.63 8.52
C TYR A 60 -2.90 -11.47 9.21
N PHE A 61 -1.76 -10.86 9.56
CA PHE A 61 -0.67 -11.59 10.23
C PHE A 61 -1.07 -12.09 11.62
N ARG A 62 -1.76 -11.28 12.40
CA ARG A 62 -2.28 -11.68 13.71
C ARG A 62 -3.15 -12.94 13.64
N LYS A 63 -3.91 -13.12 12.54
CA LYS A 63 -4.79 -14.28 12.37
C LYS A 63 -4.10 -15.49 11.73
N ASN A 64 -3.15 -15.28 10.85
CA ASN A 64 -2.65 -16.32 9.94
C ASN A 64 -1.19 -16.72 10.17
N ASN A 65 -0.38 -15.90 10.84
CA ASN A 65 1.03 -16.18 11.06
C ASN A 65 1.57 -15.45 12.30
N ALA A 66 1.57 -16.13 13.44
CA ALA A 66 2.07 -15.60 14.72
C ALA A 66 3.61 -15.46 14.78
N ASP A 67 4.36 -16.06 13.86
CA ASP A 67 5.82 -15.95 13.78
C ASP A 67 6.28 -14.60 13.17
N ILE A 68 5.35 -13.85 12.59
CA ILE A 68 5.61 -12.53 12.01
C ILE A 68 5.04 -11.44 12.92
N THR A 69 5.91 -10.52 13.32
CA THR A 69 5.53 -9.27 14.01
C THR A 69 5.36 -8.16 12.99
N VAL A 70 4.31 -7.36 13.11
CA VAL A 70 4.11 -6.16 12.28
C VAL A 70 4.48 -4.94 13.10
N ARG A 71 5.43 -4.14 12.59
CA ARG A 71 5.84 -2.85 13.19
C ARG A 71 5.42 -1.71 12.28
N CYS A 72 4.41 -0.95 12.69
CA CYS A 72 3.94 0.23 11.96
C CYS A 72 4.73 1.48 12.36
N ILE A 73 5.12 2.29 11.38
CA ILE A 73 5.68 3.64 11.56
C ILE A 73 4.83 4.66 10.84
N GLN A 74 4.73 5.86 11.44
CA GLN A 74 3.89 6.93 10.94
C GLN A 74 4.63 7.82 9.93
N ASP A 75 3.86 8.46 9.05
CA ASP A 75 4.37 9.41 8.05
C ASP A 75 4.77 10.74 8.72
N LEU A 76 6.00 11.18 8.48
CA LEU A 76 6.52 12.46 8.95
C LEU A 76 6.28 13.59 7.92
N TYR A 77 5.45 13.36 6.90
CA TYR A 77 5.03 14.30 5.86
C TYR A 77 6.15 14.84 4.95
N ARG A 78 7.40 14.41 5.15
CA ARG A 78 8.58 14.81 4.37
C ARG A 78 9.31 13.54 3.90
N ALA A 79 9.54 13.41 2.59
CA ALA A 79 10.13 12.21 1.99
C ALA A 79 11.48 11.84 2.65
N GLU A 80 12.36 12.83 2.84
CA GLU A 80 13.66 12.61 3.47
C GLU A 80 13.54 12.17 4.94
N ALA A 81 12.62 12.78 5.71
CA ALA A 81 12.40 12.36 7.09
C ALA A 81 11.88 10.93 7.18
N ASN A 82 10.96 10.56 6.28
CA ASN A 82 10.46 9.19 6.18
C ASN A 82 11.57 8.20 5.80
N ARG A 83 12.43 8.56 4.83
CA ARG A 83 13.60 7.76 4.45
C ARG A 83 14.53 7.51 5.64
N GLN A 84 14.88 8.56 6.38
CA GLN A 84 15.76 8.47 7.55
C GLN A 84 15.14 7.61 8.67
N GLN A 85 13.84 7.77 8.94
CA GLN A 85 13.14 6.95 9.92
C GLN A 85 13.16 5.46 9.55
N MET A 86 12.85 5.13 8.28
CA MET A 86 12.89 3.76 7.78
C MET A 86 14.31 3.19 7.82
N LEU A 87 15.31 3.98 7.41
CA LEU A 87 16.72 3.60 7.46
C LEU A 87 17.18 3.29 8.88
N ALA A 88 16.80 4.11 9.85
CA ALA A 88 17.10 3.86 11.26
C ALA A 88 16.49 2.53 11.71
N CYS A 89 15.20 2.30 11.45
CA CYS A 89 14.55 1.02 11.77
C CYS A 89 15.27 -0.18 11.16
N LEU A 90 15.65 -0.11 9.86
CA LEU A 90 16.31 -1.20 9.15
C LEU A 90 17.73 -1.48 9.65
N ARG A 91 18.45 -0.46 10.16
CA ARG A 91 19.79 -0.61 10.73
C ARG A 91 19.76 -1.18 12.14
N GLU A 92 18.83 -0.70 12.95
CA GLU A 92 18.71 -1.06 14.36
C GLU A 92 18.12 -2.45 14.59
N ASP A 93 17.10 -2.79 13.79
CA ASP A 93 16.34 -4.05 13.97
C ASP A 93 16.66 -5.05 12.85
N LYS A 94 17.52 -6.00 13.14
CA LYS A 94 17.91 -7.07 12.21
C LYS A 94 16.84 -8.16 12.04
N SER A 95 15.81 -8.18 12.88
CA SER A 95 14.67 -9.08 12.72
C SER A 95 13.74 -8.67 11.56
N ILE A 96 13.88 -7.45 11.03
CA ILE A 96 13.07 -7.00 9.88
C ILE A 96 13.48 -7.77 8.63
N ILE A 97 12.53 -8.56 8.09
CA ILE A 97 12.70 -9.42 6.90
C ILE A 97 11.94 -8.90 5.68
N GLY A 98 11.11 -7.90 5.85
CA GLY A 98 10.38 -7.27 4.76
C GLY A 98 9.80 -5.93 5.17
N ALA A 99 9.34 -5.17 4.18
CA ALA A 99 8.66 -3.92 4.44
C ALA A 99 7.56 -3.61 3.41
N TYR A 100 6.53 -2.91 3.85
CA TYR A 100 5.38 -2.50 3.05
C TYR A 100 5.13 -0.99 3.17
N SER A 101 4.97 -0.32 2.03
CA SER A 101 4.53 1.07 1.98
C SER A 101 3.03 1.15 1.68
N VAL A 102 2.24 1.62 2.64
CA VAL A 102 0.79 1.84 2.48
C VAL A 102 0.49 2.98 1.51
N ARG A 103 1.37 3.97 1.45
CA ARG A 103 1.21 5.21 0.67
C ARG A 103 2.21 5.28 -0.47
N ALA A 104 1.74 5.60 -1.69
CA ALA A 104 2.61 5.75 -2.88
C ALA A 104 3.84 6.65 -2.64
N ARG A 105 3.65 7.80 -1.95
CA ARG A 105 4.72 8.75 -1.65
C ARG A 105 5.86 8.15 -0.82
N ASN A 106 5.61 7.10 -0.05
CA ASN A 106 6.61 6.45 0.81
C ASN A 106 7.30 5.26 0.11
N THR A 107 6.86 4.89 -1.09
CA THR A 107 7.43 3.75 -1.83
C THR A 107 8.90 3.99 -2.19
N ILE A 108 9.25 5.15 -2.76
CA ILE A 108 10.64 5.44 -3.12
C ILE A 108 11.52 5.65 -1.88
N PRO A 109 11.13 6.46 -0.87
CA PRO A 109 11.87 6.55 0.39
C PRO A 109 12.15 5.20 1.05
N LEU A 110 11.21 4.24 0.96
CA LEU A 110 11.41 2.88 1.47
C LEU A 110 12.50 2.13 0.69
N CYS A 111 12.47 2.20 -0.65
CA CYS A 111 13.50 1.57 -1.49
C CYS A 111 14.89 2.15 -1.20
N GLU A 112 14.99 3.48 -1.15
CA GLU A 112 16.24 4.18 -0.84
C GLU A 112 16.77 3.81 0.55
N ALA A 113 15.91 3.78 1.57
CA ALA A 113 16.29 3.37 2.91
C ALA A 113 16.80 1.91 2.96
N ALA A 114 16.18 1.01 2.20
CA ALA A 114 16.61 -0.38 2.11
C ALA A 114 17.98 -0.51 1.42
N MET A 115 18.23 0.25 0.35
CA MET A 115 19.52 0.31 -0.32
C MET A 115 20.62 0.88 0.61
N ASP A 116 20.36 2.02 1.26
CA ASP A 116 21.28 2.68 2.17
C ASP A 116 21.57 1.87 3.44
N SER A 117 20.68 0.98 3.82
CA SER A 117 20.88 0.03 4.93
C SER A 117 21.87 -1.09 4.61
N GLY A 118 22.15 -1.30 3.31
CA GLY A 118 22.94 -2.43 2.80
C GLY A 118 22.18 -3.77 2.80
N ARG A 119 20.87 -3.77 3.12
CA ARG A 119 20.08 -5.00 3.32
C ARG A 119 19.09 -5.30 2.20
N ILE A 120 19.23 -4.65 1.05
CA ILE A 120 18.28 -4.77 -0.06
C ILE A 120 18.04 -6.22 -0.52
N ASN A 121 19.06 -7.06 -0.45
CA ASN A 121 18.97 -8.47 -0.85
C ASN A 121 18.35 -9.39 0.22
N GLU A 122 18.18 -8.89 1.45
CA GLU A 122 17.60 -9.63 2.57
C GLU A 122 16.11 -9.33 2.74
N LEU A 123 15.63 -8.24 2.14
CA LEU A 123 14.31 -7.68 2.41
C LEU A 123 13.33 -7.98 1.27
N PHE A 124 12.11 -8.39 1.64
CA PHE A 124 10.98 -8.44 0.72
C PHE A 124 10.22 -7.10 0.76
N LEU A 125 10.41 -6.27 -0.27
CA LEU A 125 9.83 -4.93 -0.32
C LEU A 125 8.57 -4.90 -1.19
N VAL A 126 7.48 -4.36 -0.65
CA VAL A 126 6.22 -4.13 -1.36
C VAL A 126 5.87 -2.64 -1.35
N GLY A 127 5.68 -2.09 -2.53
CA GLY A 127 5.28 -0.69 -2.73
C GLY A 127 3.77 -0.51 -2.93
N SER A 128 3.35 0.74 -2.99
CA SER A 128 1.99 1.15 -3.36
C SER A 128 2.00 2.02 -4.60
N ASP A 129 1.07 1.70 -5.49
CA ASP A 129 0.78 2.36 -6.75
C ASP A 129 1.93 2.34 -7.78
N LEU A 130 1.54 2.32 -9.06
CA LEU A 130 2.47 2.25 -10.19
C LEU A 130 2.65 3.65 -10.80
N PHE A 131 3.88 4.13 -10.81
CA PHE A 131 4.34 5.37 -11.43
C PHE A 131 5.78 5.15 -11.93
N PRO A 132 6.36 6.04 -12.76
CA PRO A 132 7.62 5.76 -13.45
C PRO A 132 8.75 5.28 -12.52
N GLU A 133 8.96 5.94 -11.39
CA GLU A 133 10.03 5.60 -10.45
C GLU A 133 9.77 4.25 -9.75
N SER A 134 8.53 3.98 -9.33
CA SER A 134 8.21 2.69 -8.70
C SER A 134 8.28 1.52 -9.69
N ALA A 135 7.92 1.76 -10.95
CA ALA A 135 8.08 0.78 -12.00
C ALA A 135 9.56 0.47 -12.28
N GLN A 136 10.42 1.50 -12.27
CA GLN A 136 11.87 1.29 -12.39
C GLN A 136 12.40 0.46 -11.22
N MET A 137 12.03 0.80 -9.95
CA MET A 137 12.43 0.01 -8.77
C MET A 137 11.95 -1.45 -8.85
N LEU A 138 10.77 -1.69 -9.43
CA LEU A 138 10.28 -3.05 -9.65
C LEU A 138 11.04 -3.78 -10.76
N SER A 139 11.36 -3.10 -11.87
CA SER A 139 12.16 -3.64 -12.99
C SER A 139 13.58 -3.99 -12.53
N ASP A 140 14.18 -3.17 -11.68
CA ASP A 140 15.51 -3.38 -11.12
C ASP A 140 15.53 -4.45 -10.00
N GLY A 141 14.36 -5.01 -9.65
CA GLY A 141 14.21 -6.03 -8.62
C GLY A 141 14.40 -5.53 -7.19
N ILE A 142 14.44 -4.22 -6.98
CA ILE A 142 14.47 -3.57 -5.66
C ILE A 142 13.13 -3.79 -4.96
N LEU A 143 12.03 -3.32 -5.57
CA LEU A 143 10.69 -3.76 -5.20
C LEU A 143 10.45 -5.18 -5.72
N LYS A 144 9.75 -5.98 -4.93
CA LYS A 144 9.34 -7.34 -5.32
C LYS A 144 7.91 -7.35 -5.84
N ALA A 145 7.08 -6.41 -5.39
CA ALA A 145 5.71 -6.23 -5.85
C ALA A 145 5.22 -4.80 -5.58
N ILE A 146 4.17 -4.43 -6.29
CA ILE A 146 3.43 -3.18 -6.06
C ILE A 146 1.94 -3.53 -5.89
N VAL A 147 1.33 -3.01 -4.84
CA VAL A 147 -0.13 -3.03 -4.68
C VAL A 147 -0.71 -1.85 -5.45
N TYR A 148 -1.34 -2.12 -6.58
CA TYR A 148 -1.93 -1.12 -7.46
C TYR A 148 -3.41 -0.92 -7.15
N LYS A 149 -3.77 0.28 -6.75
CA LYS A 149 -5.10 0.66 -6.26
C LYS A 149 -6.00 1.28 -7.34
N GLY A 150 -5.67 1.11 -8.60
CA GLY A 150 -6.49 1.48 -9.74
C GLY A 150 -6.83 2.98 -9.84
N PRO A 151 -5.87 3.92 -9.81
CA PRO A 151 -6.17 5.36 -9.89
C PRO A 151 -6.91 5.74 -11.19
N TYR A 152 -6.58 5.11 -12.31
CA TYR A 152 -7.31 5.32 -13.56
C TYR A 152 -8.77 4.86 -13.45
N GLN A 153 -8.99 3.66 -12.95
CA GLN A 153 -10.34 3.09 -12.77
C GLN A 153 -11.16 3.93 -11.78
N LYS A 154 -10.54 4.46 -10.72
CA LYS A 154 -11.19 5.40 -9.81
C LYS A 154 -11.68 6.65 -10.53
N GLY A 155 -10.81 7.28 -11.29
CA GLY A 155 -11.15 8.50 -12.05
C GLY A 155 -12.25 8.23 -13.07
N TYR A 156 -12.07 7.18 -13.87
CA TYR A 156 -13.07 6.80 -14.89
C TYR A 156 -14.44 6.47 -14.29
N GLN A 157 -14.47 5.63 -13.23
CA GLN A 157 -15.72 5.23 -12.61
C GLN A 157 -16.40 6.40 -11.88
N GLY A 158 -15.63 7.28 -11.26
CA GLY A 158 -16.14 8.49 -10.63
C GLY A 158 -16.79 9.42 -11.66
N TYR A 159 -16.09 9.70 -12.76
CA TYR A 159 -16.62 10.51 -13.85
C TYR A 159 -17.87 9.87 -14.47
N LYS A 160 -17.83 8.58 -14.78
CA LYS A 160 -18.97 7.86 -15.35
C LYS A 160 -20.20 7.93 -14.45
N THR A 161 -20.02 7.68 -13.16
CA THR A 161 -21.12 7.74 -12.17
C THR A 161 -21.73 9.15 -12.10
N LEU A 162 -20.89 10.18 -12.07
CA LEU A 162 -21.37 11.57 -12.06
C LEU A 162 -22.10 11.95 -13.35
N PHE A 163 -21.57 11.54 -14.51
CA PHE A 163 -22.20 11.75 -15.80
C PHE A 163 -23.58 11.05 -15.90
N GLU A 164 -23.68 9.80 -15.48
CA GLU A 164 -24.94 9.05 -15.48
C GLU A 164 -25.97 9.70 -14.56
N TYR A 165 -25.55 10.19 -13.40
CA TYR A 165 -26.43 10.89 -12.48
C TYR A 165 -26.94 12.25 -13.05
N LEU A 166 -26.02 13.11 -13.50
CA LEU A 166 -26.37 14.47 -13.93
C LEU A 166 -27.08 14.51 -15.28
N ILE A 167 -26.71 13.64 -16.22
CA ILE A 167 -27.21 13.70 -17.60
C ILE A 167 -28.35 12.73 -17.84
N LYS A 168 -28.28 11.54 -17.23
CA LYS A 168 -29.27 10.49 -17.45
C LYS A 168 -30.27 10.33 -16.30
N GLY A 169 -30.08 11.02 -15.17
CA GLY A 169 -30.91 10.87 -13.98
C GLY A 169 -30.77 9.51 -13.28
N ILE A 170 -29.68 8.76 -13.55
CA ILE A 170 -29.44 7.42 -13.00
C ILE A 170 -28.63 7.56 -11.71
N PRO A 171 -29.21 7.26 -10.53
CA PRO A 171 -28.47 7.34 -9.28
C PRO A 171 -27.38 6.25 -9.17
N PRO A 172 -26.32 6.46 -8.38
CA PRO A 172 -25.34 5.43 -8.12
C PRO A 172 -25.98 4.23 -7.41
N LYS A 173 -25.40 3.05 -7.64
CA LYS A 173 -25.91 1.78 -7.09
C LYS A 173 -25.77 1.64 -5.56
N GLY A 174 -25.13 2.58 -4.89
CA GLY A 174 -24.92 2.60 -3.45
C GLY A 174 -24.01 3.73 -3.01
N GLU A 175 -23.77 3.82 -1.71
CA GLU A 175 -22.92 4.86 -1.10
C GLU A 175 -21.43 4.71 -1.44
N ALA A 176 -21.00 3.49 -1.82
CA ALA A 176 -19.64 3.19 -2.20
C ALA A 176 -19.57 2.30 -3.44
N ILE A 177 -18.68 2.63 -4.35
CA ILE A 177 -18.35 1.87 -5.55
C ILE A 177 -16.91 1.41 -5.42
N SER A 178 -16.72 0.10 -5.26
CA SER A 178 -15.38 -0.47 -5.14
C SER A 178 -14.71 -0.58 -6.50
N VAL A 179 -13.43 -0.19 -6.56
CA VAL A 179 -12.56 -0.45 -7.71
C VAL A 179 -11.60 -1.61 -7.43
N PRO A 180 -11.22 -2.39 -8.46
CA PRO A 180 -10.34 -3.53 -8.28
C PRO A 180 -8.93 -3.10 -7.83
N ILE A 181 -8.31 -3.98 -7.03
CA ILE A 181 -6.92 -3.90 -6.60
C ILE A 181 -6.16 -4.98 -7.36
N SER A 182 -4.92 -4.70 -7.76
CA SER A 182 -4.07 -5.66 -8.46
C SER A 182 -2.67 -5.70 -7.84
N ILE A 183 -2.03 -6.86 -7.92
CA ILE A 183 -0.61 -6.99 -7.63
C ILE A 183 0.17 -6.88 -8.94
N ILE A 184 1.09 -5.94 -8.98
CA ILE A 184 2.03 -5.77 -10.10
C ILE A 184 3.35 -6.40 -9.70
N LEU A 185 3.81 -7.29 -10.55
CA LEU A 185 5.11 -7.96 -10.49
C LEU A 185 5.93 -7.55 -11.71
N GLN A 186 7.20 -7.89 -11.73
CA GLN A 186 8.12 -7.50 -12.81
C GLN A 186 7.60 -7.87 -14.23
N ASN A 187 6.94 -9.02 -14.37
CA ASN A 187 6.50 -9.50 -15.69
C ASN A 187 5.13 -8.95 -16.14
N ASN A 188 4.40 -8.25 -15.28
CA ASN A 188 3.11 -7.67 -15.65
C ASN A 188 3.05 -6.14 -15.50
N ILE A 189 4.23 -5.48 -15.47
CA ILE A 189 4.31 -4.02 -15.58
C ILE A 189 3.75 -3.63 -16.95
N LYS A 190 2.65 -2.87 -16.94
CA LYS A 190 2.06 -2.28 -18.15
C LYS A 190 1.92 -0.79 -17.91
N PHE A 191 2.45 0.00 -18.82
CA PHE A 191 2.25 1.45 -18.90
C PHE A 191 1.23 1.76 -19.99
#